data_7c2d0dd1fd82b8c3b93696659d7adfae
#
_entry.id   7c2d0dd1fd82b8c3b93696659d7adfae
#
_cell.length_a   1.000
_cell.length_b   1.000
_cell.length_c   1.000
_cell.angle_alpha   90.00
_cell.angle_beta   90.00
_cell.angle_gamma   90.00
#
_symmetry.space_group_name_H-M   'P 1'
#
loop_
_entity.id
_entity.type
_entity.pdbx_description
1 polymer ?
#
loop_
_entity_poly.entity_id
_entity_poly.type
_entity_poly.pdbx_seq_one_letter_code
_entity_poly.pdbx_strand_id
1 'polypeptide(L)'
;MQGFPAVQVTIRDYSIWRAGTLLLTACVVAALCGWAWQWFRVDSRMTWLALALMTLAVGLAASLWRAVPVGLKFDGSSWLLWNPDREGGEPIVGEVEVCLDLGAWMLLRFIPAAKRAGVRSRWLPVQRSEVDTRWHALRCAVYSSRPARRVDAATDA
;
A
#
# COMPACT_ATOMS: atom_id res chain seq x y z
N MET A 1 -10.78 -27.95 -16.38
CA MET A 1 -10.29 -26.93 -15.43
C MET A 1 -9.85 -25.72 -16.26
N GLN A 2 -10.66 -24.68 -16.33
CA GLN A 2 -10.29 -23.44 -17.03
C GLN A 2 -9.38 -22.66 -16.08
N GLY A 3 -8.08 -22.66 -16.38
CA GLY A 3 -7.12 -21.82 -15.66
C GLY A 3 -7.46 -20.35 -15.89
N PHE A 4 -7.57 -19.57 -14.84
CA PHE A 4 -7.73 -18.12 -14.94
C PHE A 4 -6.55 -17.55 -15.72
N PRO A 5 -6.77 -16.59 -16.62
CA PRO A 5 -5.69 -16.00 -17.41
C PRO A 5 -4.66 -15.38 -16.45
N ALA A 6 -3.40 -15.69 -16.70
CA ALA A 6 -2.30 -15.10 -15.94
C ALA A 6 -2.34 -13.57 -16.10
N VAL A 7 -2.51 -12.85 -14.99
CA VAL A 7 -2.54 -11.38 -14.97
C VAL A 7 -1.20 -10.88 -14.47
N GLN A 8 -0.52 -10.09 -15.28
CA GLN A 8 0.73 -9.44 -14.92
C GLN A 8 0.55 -7.93 -14.97
N VAL A 9 0.87 -7.24 -13.89
CA VAL A 9 0.76 -5.79 -13.74
C VAL A 9 2.03 -5.25 -13.12
N THR A 10 2.54 -4.16 -13.66
CA THR A 10 3.68 -3.43 -13.08
C THR A 10 3.17 -2.10 -12.56
N ILE A 11 3.27 -1.89 -11.25
CA ILE A 11 2.85 -0.68 -10.55
C ILE A 11 4.06 0.24 -10.46
N ARG A 12 4.04 1.35 -11.20
CA ARG A 12 5.12 2.35 -11.23
C ARG A 12 4.66 3.71 -10.74
N ASP A 13 3.40 4.02 -10.98
CA ASP A 13 2.86 5.35 -10.73
C ASP A 13 2.00 5.38 -9.46
N TYR A 14 2.45 6.15 -8.50
CA TYR A 14 1.79 6.32 -7.20
C TYR A 14 1.22 7.75 -7.08
N SER A 15 0.78 8.35 -8.18
CA SER A 15 0.37 9.76 -8.23
C SER A 15 -0.74 10.10 -7.23
N ILE A 16 -1.79 9.28 -7.16
CA ILE A 16 -2.88 9.49 -6.19
C ILE A 16 -2.40 9.32 -4.75
N TRP A 17 -1.54 8.31 -4.50
CA TRP A 17 -0.95 8.09 -3.18
C TRP A 17 -0.08 9.28 -2.76
N ARG A 18 0.74 9.79 -3.67
CA ARG A 18 1.59 10.96 -3.44
C ARG A 18 0.76 12.22 -3.21
N ALA A 19 -0.27 12.45 -4.02
CA ALA A 19 -1.19 13.58 -3.84
C ALA A 19 -1.92 13.50 -2.49
N GLY A 20 -2.40 12.32 -2.09
CA GLY A 20 -3.04 12.10 -0.80
C GLY A 20 -2.11 12.35 0.38
N THR A 21 -0.87 11.84 0.32
CA THR A 21 0.13 12.08 1.37
C THR A 21 0.53 13.55 1.47
N LEU A 22 0.68 14.25 0.34
CA LEU A 22 0.95 15.69 0.31
C LEU A 22 -0.19 16.49 0.94
N LEU A 23 -1.41 16.22 0.55
CA LEU A 23 -2.59 16.91 1.08
C LEU A 23 -2.70 16.71 2.60
N LEU A 24 -2.57 15.46 3.05
CA LEU A 24 -2.64 15.13 4.47
C LEU A 24 -1.52 15.84 5.26
N THR A 25 -0.29 15.82 4.73
CA THR A 25 0.85 16.49 5.35
C THR A 25 0.64 18.01 5.41
N ALA A 26 0.13 18.61 4.33
CA ALA A 26 -0.19 20.03 4.30
C ALA A 26 -1.25 20.41 5.34
N CYS A 27 -2.30 19.61 5.49
CA CYS A 27 -3.32 19.81 6.52
C CYS A 27 -2.76 19.71 7.94
N VAL A 28 -1.90 18.72 8.21
CA VAL A 28 -1.24 18.56 9.52
C VAL A 28 -0.33 19.74 9.81
N VAL A 29 0.48 20.14 8.84
CA VAL A 29 1.38 21.30 8.99
C VAL A 29 0.58 22.59 9.24
N ALA A 30 -0.49 22.82 8.48
CA ALA A 30 -1.35 24.00 8.67
C ALA A 30 -2.00 24.01 10.06
N ALA A 31 -2.49 22.87 10.53
CA ALA A 31 -3.07 22.74 11.88
C ALA A 31 -2.03 23.01 12.98
N LEU A 32 -0.82 22.47 12.84
CA LEU A 32 0.28 22.68 13.80
C LEU A 32 0.76 24.14 13.78
N CYS A 33 0.82 24.78 12.62
CA CYS A 33 1.16 26.20 12.50
C CYS A 33 0.10 27.08 13.20
N GLY A 34 -1.20 26.81 12.96
CA GLY A 34 -2.30 27.52 13.61
C GLY A 34 -2.27 27.37 15.13
N TRP A 35 -2.00 26.13 15.59
CA TRP A 35 -1.86 25.85 17.02
C TRP A 35 -0.64 26.57 17.63
N ALA A 36 0.54 26.48 16.98
CA ALA A 36 1.76 27.15 17.44
C ALA A 36 1.59 28.66 17.49
N TRP A 37 0.88 29.27 16.53
CA TRP A 37 0.60 30.68 16.51
C TRP A 37 -0.16 31.17 17.74
N GLN A 38 -1.12 30.39 18.23
CA GLN A 38 -1.89 30.74 19.45
C GLN A 38 -1.01 30.73 20.70
N TRP A 39 -0.05 29.80 20.78
CA TRP A 39 0.77 29.58 21.97
C TRP A 39 2.12 30.27 21.94
N PHE A 40 2.53 30.81 20.80
CA PHE A 40 3.85 31.44 20.62
C PHE A 40 4.18 32.55 21.64
N ARG A 41 3.15 33.25 22.12
CA ARG A 41 3.30 34.34 23.10
C ARG A 41 3.22 33.88 24.57
N VAL A 42 2.81 32.62 24.80
CA VAL A 42 2.47 32.13 26.14
C VAL A 42 3.58 31.21 26.66
N ASP A 43 4.05 30.27 25.87
CA ASP A 43 5.06 29.29 26.30
C ASP A 43 5.96 28.83 25.15
N SER A 44 7.26 29.11 25.24
CA SER A 44 8.25 28.71 24.25
C SER A 44 8.38 27.18 24.10
N ARG A 45 8.08 26.40 25.15
CA ARG A 45 8.13 24.93 25.12
C ARG A 45 7.13 24.35 24.11
N MET A 46 5.96 24.95 24.00
CA MET A 46 4.92 24.52 23.03
C MET A 46 5.36 24.74 21.58
N THR A 47 6.15 25.77 21.32
CA THR A 47 6.72 26.04 19.99
C THR A 47 7.72 24.95 19.58
N TRP A 48 8.60 24.51 20.48
CA TRP A 48 9.53 23.42 20.21
C TRP A 48 8.83 22.09 19.97
N LEU A 49 7.76 21.83 20.71
CA LEU A 49 6.94 20.64 20.54
C LEU A 49 6.23 20.63 19.17
N ALA A 50 5.69 21.77 18.74
CA ALA A 50 5.10 21.92 17.42
C ALA A 50 6.11 21.68 16.30
N LEU A 51 7.33 22.23 16.42
CA LEU A 51 8.43 22.00 15.49
C LEU A 51 8.84 20.53 15.40
N ALA A 52 8.94 19.84 16.54
CA ALA A 52 9.25 18.42 16.58
C ALA A 52 8.18 17.57 15.90
N LEU A 53 6.89 17.85 16.14
CA LEU A 53 5.77 17.18 15.49
C LEU A 53 5.73 17.45 13.98
N MET A 54 6.05 18.67 13.56
CA MET A 54 6.12 19.05 12.15
C MET A 54 7.24 18.31 11.42
N THR A 55 8.44 18.24 12.01
CA THR A 55 9.55 17.48 11.42
C THR A 55 9.26 15.99 11.35
N LEU A 56 8.58 15.42 12.35
CA LEU A 56 8.12 14.03 12.33
C LEU A 56 7.09 13.78 11.21
N ALA A 57 6.11 14.67 11.06
CA ALA A 57 5.10 14.55 10.01
C ALA A 57 5.71 14.62 8.61
N VAL A 58 6.64 15.55 8.37
CA VAL A 58 7.38 15.66 7.10
C VAL A 58 8.27 14.44 6.86
N GLY A 59 8.95 13.94 7.88
CA GLY A 59 9.76 12.72 7.80
C GLY A 59 8.94 11.48 7.46
N LEU A 60 7.78 11.31 8.06
CA LEU A 60 6.82 10.26 7.74
C LEU A 60 6.32 10.39 6.30
N ALA A 61 5.93 11.57 5.86
CA ALA A 61 5.50 11.82 4.49
C ALA A 61 6.60 11.48 3.47
N ALA A 62 7.84 11.91 3.73
CA ALA A 62 9.00 11.59 2.89
C ALA A 62 9.29 10.07 2.84
N SER A 63 9.05 9.34 3.93
CA SER A 63 9.14 7.88 3.99
C SER A 63 8.09 7.20 3.12
N LEU A 64 6.85 7.66 3.18
CA LEU A 64 5.74 7.16 2.36
C LEU A 64 5.88 7.51 0.87
N TRP A 65 6.60 8.58 0.56
CA TRP A 65 6.88 9.01 -0.81
C TRP A 65 7.82 8.07 -1.57
N ARG A 66 8.67 7.35 -0.86
CA ARG A 66 9.64 6.39 -1.44
C ARG A 66 8.96 5.10 -1.87
N ALA A 67 7.92 5.20 -2.71
CA ALA A 67 7.29 4.03 -3.29
C ALA A 67 8.24 3.41 -4.33
N VAL A 68 8.63 2.17 -4.10
CA VAL A 68 9.48 1.39 -5.01
C VAL A 68 8.58 0.72 -6.03
N PRO A 69 8.91 0.78 -7.35
CA PRO A 69 8.14 0.09 -8.38
C PRO A 69 8.05 -1.41 -8.06
N VAL A 70 6.86 -1.97 -8.28
CA VAL A 70 6.58 -3.35 -7.93
C VAL A 70 5.83 -4.03 -9.07
N GLY A 71 6.30 -5.21 -9.46
CA GLY A 71 5.59 -6.10 -10.36
C GLY A 71 4.74 -7.08 -9.58
N LEU A 72 3.50 -7.28 -10.00
CA LEU A 72 2.55 -8.23 -9.44
C LEU A 72 2.04 -9.14 -10.54
N LYS A 73 2.13 -10.45 -10.34
CA LYS A 73 1.65 -11.47 -11.27
C LYS A 73 0.79 -12.49 -10.53
N PHE A 74 -0.32 -12.84 -11.13
CA PHE A 74 -1.15 -13.96 -10.71
C PHE A 74 -0.93 -15.12 -11.66
N ASP A 75 -0.59 -16.30 -11.14
CA ASP A 75 -0.35 -17.52 -11.93
C ASP A 75 -1.56 -18.46 -11.98
N GLY A 76 -2.68 -18.06 -11.39
CA GLY A 76 -3.91 -18.86 -11.28
C GLY A 76 -4.09 -19.51 -9.91
N SER A 77 -3.05 -19.59 -9.08
CA SER A 77 -3.08 -20.21 -7.74
C SER A 77 -2.47 -19.31 -6.67
N SER A 78 -1.42 -18.58 -7.00
CA SER A 78 -0.68 -17.73 -6.08
C SER A 78 -0.28 -16.39 -6.71
N TRP A 79 0.03 -15.44 -5.87
CA TRP A 79 0.52 -14.13 -6.28
C TRP A 79 2.04 -14.09 -6.17
N LEU A 80 2.67 -13.59 -7.21
CA LEU A 80 4.10 -13.38 -7.31
C LEU A 80 4.40 -11.89 -7.29
N LEU A 81 5.23 -11.47 -6.35
CA LEU A 81 5.70 -10.09 -6.21
C LEU A 81 7.19 -10.03 -6.57
N TRP A 82 7.56 -9.11 -7.46
CA TRP A 82 8.97 -8.87 -7.78
C TRP A 82 9.26 -7.37 -7.91
N ASN A 83 10.53 -7.02 -7.85
CA ASN A 83 10.99 -5.67 -8.14
C ASN A 83 11.44 -5.61 -9.61
N PRO A 84 10.76 -4.82 -10.48
CA PRO A 84 11.11 -4.75 -11.89
C PRO A 84 12.48 -4.09 -12.15
N ASP A 85 12.96 -3.26 -11.21
CA ASP A 85 14.23 -2.53 -11.34
C ASP A 85 15.43 -3.35 -10.81
N ARG A 86 15.19 -4.54 -10.24
CA ARG A 86 16.24 -5.39 -9.70
C ARG A 86 16.38 -6.66 -10.53
N GLU A 87 17.34 -6.66 -11.43
CA GLU A 87 17.69 -7.86 -12.21
C GLU A 87 18.12 -9.00 -11.27
N GLY A 88 17.54 -10.19 -11.46
CA GLY A 88 17.90 -11.41 -10.70
C GLY A 88 17.25 -11.52 -9.30
N GLY A 89 16.30 -10.65 -8.94
CA GLY A 89 15.54 -10.83 -7.71
C GLY A 89 14.55 -12.00 -7.81
N GLU A 90 14.66 -12.99 -6.90
CA GLU A 90 13.64 -14.06 -6.82
C GLU A 90 12.26 -13.48 -6.55
N PRO A 91 11.22 -13.89 -7.30
CA PRO A 91 9.86 -13.48 -7.04
C PRO A 91 9.40 -14.01 -5.67
N ILE A 92 8.73 -13.16 -4.91
CA ILE A 92 8.19 -13.52 -3.61
C ILE A 92 6.78 -14.05 -3.82
N VAL A 93 6.55 -15.29 -3.42
CA VAL A 93 5.22 -15.92 -3.46
C VAL A 93 4.42 -15.47 -2.24
N GLY A 94 3.14 -15.15 -2.45
CA GLY A 94 2.27 -14.73 -1.37
C GLY A 94 0.79 -14.65 -1.76
N GLU A 95 0.04 -14.04 -0.89
CA GLU A 95 -1.39 -13.78 -1.05
C GLU A 95 -1.66 -12.28 -1.14
N VAL A 96 -2.72 -11.90 -1.83
CA VAL A 96 -3.16 -10.51 -1.95
C VAL A 96 -4.52 -10.35 -1.31
N GLU A 97 -4.64 -9.40 -0.40
CA GLU A 97 -5.86 -9.04 0.29
C GLU A 97 -6.31 -7.62 -0.15
N VAL A 98 -7.60 -7.46 -0.43
CA VAL A 98 -8.19 -6.15 -0.71
C VAL A 98 -8.52 -5.48 0.62
N CYS A 99 -7.86 -4.36 0.90
CA CYS A 99 -8.13 -3.56 2.09
C CYS A 99 -9.12 -2.44 1.81
N LEU A 100 -9.04 -1.83 0.63
CA LEU A 100 -9.95 -0.78 0.20
C LEU A 100 -10.15 -0.84 -1.32
N ASP A 101 -11.39 -0.72 -1.78
CA ASP A 101 -11.76 -0.62 -3.19
C ASP A 101 -12.67 0.59 -3.41
N LEU A 102 -12.18 1.57 -4.15
CA LEU A 102 -12.90 2.79 -4.53
C LEU A 102 -13.29 2.80 -6.02
N GLY A 103 -13.32 1.63 -6.66
CA GLY A 103 -13.69 1.48 -8.06
C GLY A 103 -12.57 1.82 -9.04
N ALA A 104 -12.04 3.03 -9.03
CA ALA A 104 -10.92 3.47 -9.88
C ALA A 104 -9.54 3.33 -9.18
N TRP A 105 -9.53 3.05 -7.89
CA TRP A 105 -8.35 2.90 -7.07
C TRP A 105 -8.57 1.81 -6.02
N MET A 106 -7.56 0.97 -5.80
CA MET A 106 -7.58 -0.09 -4.81
C MET A 106 -6.33 -0.05 -3.95
N LEU A 107 -6.50 -0.32 -2.66
CA LEU A 107 -5.39 -0.59 -1.76
C LEU A 107 -5.34 -2.09 -1.49
N LEU A 108 -4.30 -2.71 -1.99
CA LEU A 108 -4.02 -4.12 -1.80
C LEU A 108 -2.96 -4.30 -0.73
N ARG A 109 -3.04 -5.41 0.00
CA ARG A 109 -2.02 -5.84 0.94
C ARG A 109 -1.45 -7.16 0.46
N PHE A 110 -0.17 -7.18 0.14
CA PHE A 110 0.55 -8.41 -0.16
C PHE A 110 1.09 -9.03 1.11
N ILE A 111 0.80 -10.30 1.33
CA ILE A 111 1.22 -11.08 2.48
C ILE A 111 2.10 -12.22 1.96
N PRO A 112 3.41 -12.24 2.26
CA PRO A 112 4.30 -13.29 1.80
C PRO A 112 3.93 -14.64 2.44
N ALA A 113 3.90 -15.70 1.64
CA ALA A 113 3.57 -17.07 2.10
C ALA A 113 4.61 -17.60 3.09
N ALA A 114 5.89 -17.29 2.85
CA ALA A 114 6.97 -17.69 3.76
C ALA A 114 7.36 -16.51 4.66
N LYS A 115 7.36 -16.72 5.97
CA LYS A 115 7.95 -15.79 6.95
C LYS A 115 9.48 -15.84 6.85
N ARG A 116 10.06 -15.41 5.73
CA ARG A 116 11.51 -15.21 5.63
C ARG A 116 11.90 -13.97 6.41
N ALA A 117 12.99 -14.04 7.16
CA ALA A 117 13.53 -12.91 7.88
C ALA A 117 13.75 -11.72 6.91
N GLY A 118 13.08 -10.60 7.18
CA GLY A 118 13.16 -9.37 6.37
C GLY A 118 12.06 -9.14 5.33
N VAL A 119 11.22 -10.13 5.02
CA VAL A 119 10.09 -9.93 4.10
C VAL A 119 8.84 -9.58 4.90
N ARG A 120 8.43 -8.31 4.83
CA ARG A 120 7.23 -7.80 5.49
C ARG A 120 6.06 -7.71 4.51
N SER A 121 4.84 -7.72 5.04
CA SER A 121 3.66 -7.39 4.24
C SER A 121 3.82 -6.01 3.60
N ARG A 122 3.44 -5.88 2.33
CA ARG A 122 3.54 -4.64 1.56
C ARG A 122 2.16 -4.12 1.18
N TRP A 123 2.02 -2.82 1.29
CA TRP A 123 0.86 -2.09 0.79
C TRP A 123 1.09 -1.70 -0.66
N LEU A 124 0.12 -2.01 -1.51
CA LEU A 124 0.18 -1.79 -2.96
C LEU A 124 -1.03 -0.94 -3.36
N PRO A 125 -0.87 0.38 -3.43
CA PRO A 125 -1.91 1.23 -4.00
C PRO A 125 -1.90 1.06 -5.52
N VAL A 126 -3.01 0.61 -6.07
CA VAL A 126 -3.18 0.36 -7.51
C VAL A 126 -4.27 1.27 -8.05
N GLN A 127 -4.00 1.93 -9.17
CA GLN A 127 -4.95 2.83 -9.81
C GLN A 127 -5.29 2.35 -11.22
N ARG A 128 -6.56 2.56 -11.61
CA ARG A 128 -7.08 2.13 -12.91
C ARG A 128 -6.29 2.72 -14.09
N SER A 129 -5.88 4.00 -13.99
CA SER A 129 -5.13 4.68 -15.03
C SER A 129 -3.79 4.04 -15.38
N GLU A 130 -3.22 3.29 -14.45
CA GLU A 130 -1.93 2.62 -14.63
C GLU A 130 -2.06 1.24 -15.27
N VAL A 131 -3.16 0.57 -14.98
CA VAL A 131 -3.42 -0.82 -15.38
C VAL A 131 -4.31 -0.87 -16.64
N ASP A 132 -5.09 0.18 -16.87
CA ASP A 132 -5.99 0.43 -18.00
C ASP A 132 -6.78 -0.82 -18.47
N THR A 133 -6.42 -1.42 -19.58
CA THR A 133 -7.11 -2.58 -20.17
C THR A 133 -7.12 -3.82 -19.27
N ARG A 134 -6.16 -3.95 -18.37
CA ARG A 134 -6.03 -5.10 -17.44
C ARG A 134 -6.73 -4.87 -16.10
N TRP A 135 -7.31 -3.70 -15.87
CA TRP A 135 -7.98 -3.36 -14.61
C TRP A 135 -9.07 -4.35 -14.22
N HIS A 136 -9.93 -4.68 -15.19
CA HIS A 136 -11.00 -5.64 -14.94
C HIS A 136 -10.46 -7.04 -14.63
N ALA A 137 -9.48 -7.51 -15.41
CA ALA A 137 -8.83 -8.81 -15.17
C ALA A 137 -8.14 -8.86 -13.80
N LEU A 138 -7.46 -7.78 -13.40
CA LEU A 138 -6.85 -7.67 -12.08
C LEU A 138 -7.91 -7.77 -10.96
N ARG A 139 -9.01 -7.02 -11.07
CA ARG A 139 -10.11 -7.11 -10.09
C ARG A 139 -10.67 -8.53 -10.00
N CYS A 140 -10.97 -9.14 -11.12
CA CYS A 140 -11.45 -10.53 -11.15
C CYS A 140 -10.44 -11.47 -10.47
N ALA A 141 -9.15 -11.37 -10.78
CA ALA A 141 -8.10 -12.20 -10.19
C ALA A 141 -8.01 -12.01 -8.67
N VAL A 142 -8.04 -10.77 -8.17
CA VAL A 142 -7.94 -10.47 -6.74
C VAL A 142 -9.16 -10.98 -5.96
N TYR A 143 -10.35 -10.87 -6.52
CA TYR A 143 -11.57 -11.36 -5.86
C TYR A 143 -11.77 -12.87 -5.99
N SER A 144 -11.24 -13.50 -7.04
CA SER A 144 -11.30 -14.96 -7.21
C SER A 144 -10.26 -15.71 -6.38
N SER A 145 -9.10 -15.09 -6.11
CA SER A 145 -8.04 -15.66 -5.30
C SER A 145 -8.28 -15.58 -3.78
N ARG A 146 -9.48 -15.16 -3.36
CA ARG A 146 -9.82 -15.12 -1.95
C ARG A 146 -9.70 -16.53 -1.39
N PRO A 147 -8.79 -16.81 -0.44
CA PRO A 147 -8.71 -18.12 0.18
C PRO A 147 -10.08 -18.42 0.77
N ALA A 148 -10.63 -19.59 0.47
CA ALA A 148 -11.86 -20.07 1.08
C ALA A 148 -11.66 -19.89 2.59
N ARG A 149 -12.49 -19.03 3.20
CA ARG A 149 -12.49 -18.79 4.64
C ARG A 149 -12.42 -20.16 5.30
N ARG A 150 -11.32 -20.46 5.99
CA ARG A 150 -11.23 -21.68 6.79
C ARG A 150 -12.42 -21.69 7.74
N VAL A 151 -13.44 -22.45 7.36
CA VAL A 151 -14.53 -22.86 8.25
C VAL A 151 -14.02 -24.11 8.97
N ASP A 152 -12.84 -24.01 9.58
CA ASP A 152 -12.25 -25.09 10.36
C ASP A 152 -12.00 -24.51 11.75
N ALA A 153 -12.89 -24.79 12.64
CA ALA A 153 -12.70 -24.99 14.07
C ALA A 153 -13.96 -24.65 14.85
N ALA A 154 -15.06 -25.30 14.53
CA ALA A 154 -16.19 -25.34 15.46
C ALA A 154 -17.03 -26.61 15.25
N THR A 155 -16.39 -27.78 15.20
CA THR A 155 -17.11 -29.04 15.34
C THR A 155 -16.15 -30.07 15.94
N ASP A 156 -15.74 -29.86 17.17
CA ASP A 156 -15.29 -30.89 18.09
C ASP A 156 -15.38 -30.30 19.51
N ALA A 157 -16.59 -30.36 20.07
CA ALA A 157 -16.86 -30.29 21.50
C ALA A 157 -18.06 -31.16 21.80
#